data_b6a2fa438b523ad7f15a32b40ee891a5
#
_entry.id   b6a2fa438b523ad7f15a32b40ee891a5
#
_cell.length_a   1.000
_cell.length_b   1.000
_cell.length_c   1.000
_cell.angle_alpha   90.00
_cell.angle_beta   90.00
_cell.angle_gamma   90.00
#
_symmetry.space_group_name_H-M   'P 1'
#
loop_
_entity.id
_entity.type
_entity.pdbx_description
1 polymer ?
#
loop_
_entity_poly.entity_id
_entity_poly.type
_entity_poly.pdbx_seq_one_letter_code
_entity_poly.pdbx_strand_id
1 'polypeptide(L)'
;MSIEVIKCPACAASLDCDGKSEFIKCGHCGNTLRLKITARPSEPQVMKFIDKTLNVPLASCELPADKFIPSGSVMPEAACNAYPMPIRCAAASKNGTAFSFFSGEGYMDDTKCPLLSSNYATVVNQISKIHFKPFMDAERYANYHINEIIRTGNMTNAWFIENRPFPSKGFNRKEALDGFVKYQQYLAQVTGDASINKMYYLEESCKVYEVDVGQIKLRITVAFILKATRYQLPNMFAMGGFMGGLFGQRRPQTSNGAAPGTFGDIPNNAAIEWASDGVFTMICPKERFDQDYDDFVQFVSSFRIDPYVTQENLNIQNQMRRDVANYTQKNIAQQNANFQAMQQANRSLQEAYDAANQAWWDRSNAHHARVMASSSSTFGESSSDRISRMQSEAIRGVNTYMREDGSTVEVSVDYDHAYTNKLGDTLATNSSFEPGGNWEGMRRV
;
A
#
# COMPACT_ATOMS: atom_id res chain seq x y z
N MET A 1 56.44 16.54 4.48
CA MET A 1 56.63 16.34 5.92
C MET A 1 57.06 17.66 6.48
N SER A 2 56.21 18.40 7.20
CA SER A 2 56.58 19.58 7.96
C SER A 2 57.08 19.12 9.31
N ILE A 3 58.38 19.32 9.57
CA ILE A 3 58.95 19.04 10.92
C ILE A 3 58.60 20.26 11.76
N GLU A 4 57.57 20.13 12.63
CA GLU A 4 57.35 21.15 13.65
C GLU A 4 58.41 20.97 14.74
N VAL A 5 59.27 21.97 14.87
CA VAL A 5 60.28 21.99 15.94
C VAL A 5 59.57 22.33 17.25
N ILE A 6 59.39 21.32 18.10
CA ILE A 6 58.82 21.51 19.45
C ILE A 6 59.87 22.14 20.36
N LYS A 7 59.52 23.31 20.96
CA LYS A 7 60.40 24.00 21.92
C LYS A 7 60.03 23.66 23.36
N CYS A 8 61.03 23.51 24.20
CA CYS A 8 60.83 23.34 25.61
C CYS A 8 60.18 24.56 26.26
N PRO A 9 59.02 24.49 26.91
CA PRO A 9 58.35 25.62 27.52
C PRO A 9 59.13 26.26 28.68
N ALA A 10 60.08 25.51 29.28
CA ALA A 10 60.87 26.01 30.38
C ALA A 10 62.16 26.74 29.98
N CYS A 11 62.79 26.43 28.82
CA CYS A 11 64.04 27.03 28.41
C CYS A 11 64.14 27.39 26.93
N ALA A 12 63.04 27.23 26.16
CA ALA A 12 62.91 27.45 24.76
C ALA A 12 63.89 26.68 23.83
N ALA A 13 64.69 25.77 24.36
CA ALA A 13 65.54 24.91 23.54
C ALA A 13 64.73 23.95 22.67
N SER A 14 65.22 23.64 21.48
CA SER A 14 64.60 22.66 20.55
C SER A 14 64.66 21.28 21.17
N LEU A 15 63.58 20.54 21.08
CA LEU A 15 63.44 19.18 21.56
C LEU A 15 63.54 18.23 20.37
N ASP A 16 64.42 17.25 20.45
CA ASP A 16 64.49 16.13 19.51
C ASP A 16 63.43 15.09 19.91
N CYS A 17 62.37 15.00 19.11
CA CYS A 17 61.29 14.10 19.36
C CYS A 17 61.37 12.93 18.37
N ASP A 18 61.44 11.69 18.88
CA ASP A 18 61.34 10.47 18.08
C ASP A 18 59.90 10.13 17.66
N GLY A 19 58.93 10.93 18.11
CA GLY A 19 57.51 10.79 17.81
C GLY A 19 56.85 9.53 18.41
N LYS A 20 57.57 8.78 19.22
CA LYS A 20 57.11 7.51 19.83
C LYS A 20 57.02 7.55 21.35
N SER A 21 57.78 8.44 21.98
CA SER A 21 57.84 8.52 23.44
C SER A 21 56.84 9.52 24.00
N GLU A 22 56.01 9.10 24.96
CA GLU A 22 55.01 9.96 25.64
C GLU A 22 55.71 11.01 26.54
N PHE A 23 56.91 10.73 26.98
CA PHE A 23 57.71 11.61 27.81
C PHE A 23 59.05 11.90 27.14
N ILE A 24 59.43 13.18 27.09
CA ILE A 24 60.71 13.61 26.58
C ILE A 24 61.44 14.40 27.66
N LYS A 25 62.73 14.15 27.85
CA LYS A 25 63.59 14.90 28.77
C LYS A 25 64.33 15.96 27.94
N CYS A 26 64.16 17.20 28.32
CA CYS A 26 64.91 18.27 27.68
C CYS A 26 66.41 18.11 27.99
N GLY A 27 67.22 17.96 26.92
CA GLY A 27 68.68 17.81 27.09
C GLY A 27 69.34 19.05 27.62
N HIS A 28 68.70 20.24 27.55
CA HIS A 28 69.27 21.52 27.96
C HIS A 28 68.94 21.83 29.46
N CYS A 29 67.67 21.72 29.89
CA CYS A 29 67.26 22.08 31.26
C CYS A 29 66.90 20.87 32.15
N GLY A 30 66.90 19.69 31.62
CA GLY A 30 66.60 18.45 32.37
C GLY A 30 65.13 18.20 32.66
N ASN A 31 64.24 19.12 32.36
CA ASN A 31 62.79 18.97 32.60
C ASN A 31 62.21 17.82 31.77
N THR A 32 61.38 16.97 32.39
CA THR A 32 60.59 15.94 31.68
C THR A 32 59.26 16.54 31.29
N LEU A 33 58.95 16.47 29.99
CA LEU A 33 57.73 17.00 29.39
C LEU A 33 56.89 15.82 28.93
N ARG A 34 55.58 15.88 29.17
CA ARG A 34 54.64 14.94 28.59
C ARG A 34 54.23 15.46 27.23
N LEU A 35 54.63 14.75 26.20
CA LEU A 35 54.16 15.06 24.84
C LEU A 35 52.73 14.57 24.69
N LYS A 36 51.85 15.47 24.33
CA LYS A 36 50.53 15.07 23.84
C LYS A 36 50.74 14.52 22.44
N ILE A 37 51.06 13.23 22.33
CA ILE A 37 51.14 12.57 21.03
C ILE A 37 49.71 12.53 20.52
N THR A 38 49.32 13.52 19.70
CA THR A 38 48.16 13.40 18.87
C THR A 38 48.47 12.28 17.89
N ALA A 39 47.92 11.08 18.11
CA ALA A 39 47.97 10.02 17.13
C ALA A 39 47.60 10.62 15.78
N ARG A 40 48.46 10.43 14.76
CA ARG A 40 48.08 10.82 13.39
C ARG A 40 46.71 10.23 13.11
N PRO A 41 45.75 10.99 12.58
CA PRO A 41 44.50 10.40 12.14
C PRO A 41 44.86 9.21 11.23
N SER A 42 44.40 8.03 11.56
CA SER A 42 44.57 6.88 10.69
C SER A 42 43.94 7.21 9.35
N GLU A 43 44.60 6.89 8.26
CA GLU A 43 44.06 7.10 6.92
C GLU A 43 42.78 6.29 6.79
N PRO A 44 41.71 6.84 6.16
CA PRO A 44 40.47 6.09 5.93
C PRO A 44 40.77 4.82 5.12
N GLN A 45 40.25 3.70 5.58
CA GLN A 45 40.35 2.40 4.92
C GLN A 45 38.98 1.90 4.53
N VAL A 46 38.89 1.10 3.47
CA VAL A 46 37.63 0.48 3.05
C VAL A 46 37.19 -0.52 4.10
N MET A 47 36.11 -0.21 4.78
CA MET A 47 35.48 -1.05 5.77
C MET A 47 34.28 -1.77 5.14
N LYS A 48 34.15 -3.08 5.34
CA LYS A 48 33.06 -3.90 4.80
C LYS A 48 32.07 -4.27 5.90
N PHE A 49 30.79 -4.15 5.61
CA PHE A 49 29.70 -4.63 6.45
C PHE A 49 29.23 -5.98 5.92
N ILE A 50 29.24 -6.98 6.77
CA ILE A 50 28.91 -8.37 6.42
C ILE A 50 27.84 -8.85 7.38
N ASP A 51 26.79 -9.47 6.85
CA ASP A 51 25.87 -10.26 7.66
C ASP A 51 26.58 -11.58 8.03
N LYS A 52 26.91 -11.73 9.32
CA LYS A 52 27.64 -12.89 9.80
C LYS A 52 26.80 -14.16 9.79
N THR A 53 25.48 -14.05 9.86
CA THR A 53 24.56 -15.19 9.85
C THR A 53 24.41 -15.77 8.46
N LEU A 54 24.23 -14.89 7.47
CA LEU A 54 24.09 -15.29 6.07
C LEU A 54 25.42 -15.36 5.32
N ASN A 55 26.49 -14.83 5.94
CA ASN A 55 27.84 -14.71 5.36
C ASN A 55 27.84 -13.96 4.00
N VAL A 56 27.06 -12.87 3.91
CA VAL A 56 26.93 -12.07 2.68
C VAL A 56 27.42 -10.65 2.91
N PRO A 57 28.08 -10.02 1.91
CA PRO A 57 28.46 -8.62 1.97
C PRO A 57 27.21 -7.75 1.82
N LEU A 58 27.08 -6.68 2.62
CA LEU A 58 25.93 -5.79 2.62
C LEU A 58 26.29 -4.41 2.05
N ALA A 59 27.42 -3.87 2.47
CA ALA A 59 27.86 -2.54 2.09
C ALA A 59 29.36 -2.35 2.39
N SER A 60 29.90 -1.20 1.96
CA SER A 60 31.24 -0.74 2.34
C SER A 60 31.23 0.79 2.53
N CYS A 61 32.18 1.28 3.31
CA CYS A 61 32.47 2.69 3.46
C CYS A 61 33.97 2.92 3.76
N GLU A 62 34.42 4.16 3.76
CA GLU A 62 35.78 4.54 4.12
C GLU A 62 35.76 5.20 5.50
N LEU A 63 36.32 4.53 6.48
CA LEU A 63 36.48 5.01 7.85
C LEU A 63 37.83 4.58 8.43
N PRO A 64 38.33 5.27 9.48
CA PRO A 64 39.49 4.80 10.23
C PRO A 64 39.25 3.43 10.90
N ALA A 65 39.88 2.36 10.40
CA ALA A 65 39.64 0.99 10.84
C ALA A 65 40.05 0.71 12.28
N ASP A 66 41.01 1.47 12.84
CA ASP A 66 41.43 1.42 14.23
C ASP A 66 40.43 2.09 15.20
N LYS A 67 39.58 2.96 14.68
CA LYS A 67 38.57 3.73 15.45
C LYS A 67 37.21 3.05 15.48
N PHE A 68 36.79 2.41 14.39
CA PHE A 68 35.44 1.85 14.24
C PHE A 68 35.43 0.35 14.01
N ILE A 69 34.41 -0.30 14.56
CA ILE A 69 34.13 -1.74 14.38
C ILE A 69 32.85 -1.87 13.56
N PRO A 70 32.87 -2.51 12.37
CA PRO A 70 31.70 -2.70 11.54
C PRO A 70 30.83 -3.84 12.02
N SER A 71 29.51 -3.70 11.83
CA SER A 71 28.53 -4.78 11.93
C SER A 71 27.47 -4.60 10.88
N GLY A 72 26.88 -5.70 10.41
CA GLY A 72 25.82 -5.67 9.41
C GLY A 72 24.83 -6.79 9.62
N SER A 73 23.56 -6.55 9.26
CA SER A 73 22.50 -7.55 9.29
C SER A 73 21.46 -7.27 8.21
N VAL A 74 20.89 -8.33 7.67
CA VAL A 74 19.62 -8.28 6.92
C VAL A 74 18.49 -8.21 7.94
N MET A 75 17.44 -7.44 7.62
CA MET A 75 16.29 -7.16 8.51
C MET A 75 14.99 -7.64 7.86
N PRO A 76 14.72 -8.97 7.75
CA PRO A 76 13.58 -9.49 6.99
C PRO A 76 12.23 -8.97 7.47
N GLU A 77 12.11 -8.63 8.76
CA GLU A 77 10.90 -8.08 9.39
C GLU A 77 10.54 -6.66 8.88
N ALA A 78 11.54 -5.93 8.39
CA ALA A 78 11.36 -4.59 7.81
C ALA A 78 11.18 -4.63 6.28
N ALA A 79 11.07 -5.81 5.66
CA ALA A 79 10.95 -5.94 4.21
C ALA A 79 9.68 -5.29 3.68
N CYS A 80 9.83 -4.44 2.67
CA CYS A 80 8.73 -3.78 1.97
C CYS A 80 8.93 -3.86 0.44
N ASN A 81 7.94 -3.37 -0.33
CA ASN A 81 8.01 -3.39 -1.79
C ASN A 81 9.28 -2.72 -2.34
N ALA A 82 9.65 -1.55 -1.81
CA ALA A 82 10.82 -0.80 -2.25
C ALA A 82 12.14 -1.51 -1.86
N TYR A 83 12.16 -2.12 -0.67
CA TYR A 83 13.33 -2.77 -0.08
C TYR A 83 12.94 -4.17 0.44
N PRO A 84 12.81 -5.17 -0.43
CA PRO A 84 12.42 -6.52 0.00
C PRO A 84 13.49 -7.26 0.80
N MET A 85 14.76 -6.85 0.67
CA MET A 85 15.89 -7.29 1.50
C MET A 85 16.52 -6.07 2.18
N PRO A 86 15.89 -5.51 3.24
CA PRO A 86 16.43 -4.35 3.93
C PRO A 86 17.65 -4.74 4.76
N ILE A 87 18.61 -3.83 4.81
CA ILE A 87 19.88 -4.03 5.52
C ILE A 87 20.07 -2.96 6.59
N ARG A 88 20.74 -3.34 7.65
CA ARG A 88 21.29 -2.42 8.66
C ARG A 88 22.80 -2.59 8.72
N CYS A 89 23.53 -1.49 8.59
CA CYS A 89 24.98 -1.43 8.76
C CYS A 89 25.29 -0.47 9.91
N ALA A 90 26.23 -0.80 10.77
CA ALA A 90 26.65 0.08 11.85
C ALA A 90 28.17 0.01 12.03
N ALA A 91 28.78 1.16 12.34
CA ALA A 91 30.17 1.30 12.69
C ALA A 91 30.26 1.97 14.06
N ALA A 92 30.69 1.20 15.08
CA ALA A 92 30.74 1.66 16.46
C ALA A 92 32.18 1.88 16.91
N SER A 93 32.41 3.01 17.60
CA SER A 93 33.69 3.37 18.19
C SER A 93 33.71 3.05 19.70
N LYS A 94 34.88 2.70 20.22
CA LYS A 94 35.10 2.53 21.67
C LYS A 94 34.81 3.80 22.49
N ASN A 95 34.81 4.96 21.86
CA ASN A 95 34.54 6.25 22.48
C ASN A 95 33.05 6.61 22.60
N GLY A 96 32.14 5.65 22.30
CA GLY A 96 30.70 5.84 22.41
C GLY A 96 30.05 6.49 21.19
N THR A 97 30.80 6.72 20.10
CA THR A 97 30.25 7.21 18.84
C THR A 97 29.85 6.01 17.96
N ALA A 98 28.66 6.06 17.39
CA ALA A 98 28.17 5.05 16.46
C ALA A 98 27.55 5.72 15.24
N PHE A 99 27.89 5.22 14.06
CA PHE A 99 27.24 5.51 12.81
C PHE A 99 26.40 4.33 12.39
N SER A 100 25.24 4.59 11.83
CA SER A 100 24.42 3.52 11.26
C SER A 100 23.76 3.96 9.96
N PHE A 101 23.50 2.95 9.15
CA PHE A 101 22.69 3.05 7.94
C PHE A 101 21.59 1.99 8.02
N PHE A 102 20.38 2.39 7.71
CA PHE A 102 19.25 1.50 7.46
C PHE A 102 18.75 1.75 6.03
N SER A 103 18.54 0.70 5.25
CA SER A 103 18.24 0.78 3.82
C SER A 103 16.89 1.42 3.47
N GLY A 104 16.29 2.06 4.41
CA GLY A 104 15.08 2.83 4.17
C GLY A 104 13.79 2.03 4.27
N GLU A 105 12.72 2.74 4.05
CA GLU A 105 11.36 2.27 4.16
C GLU A 105 10.57 2.74 2.94
N GLY A 106 9.58 1.96 2.53
CA GLY A 106 8.69 2.32 1.44
C GLY A 106 7.24 2.11 1.84
N TYR A 107 6.41 3.09 1.50
CA TYR A 107 4.99 3.14 1.88
C TYR A 107 4.12 3.65 0.75
N MET A 108 2.84 3.35 0.85
CA MET A 108 1.80 3.92 0.02
C MET A 108 0.81 4.68 0.90
N ASP A 109 0.55 5.94 0.55
CA ASP A 109 -0.54 6.73 1.14
C ASP A 109 -1.77 6.60 0.23
N ASP A 110 -2.81 5.97 0.76
CA ASP A 110 -4.08 5.73 0.10
C ASP A 110 -5.24 6.54 0.70
N THR A 111 -4.95 7.53 1.53
CA THR A 111 -5.97 8.32 2.24
C THR A 111 -7.00 8.98 1.30
N LYS A 112 -6.61 9.27 0.05
CA LYS A 112 -7.50 9.77 -1.01
C LYS A 112 -7.91 8.69 -2.02
N CYS A 113 -7.43 7.45 -1.85
CA CYS A 113 -7.71 6.32 -2.71
C CYS A 113 -7.83 5.00 -1.93
N PRO A 114 -8.82 4.86 -1.03
CA PRO A 114 -8.93 3.71 -0.11
C PRO A 114 -9.18 2.37 -0.82
N LEU A 115 -9.45 2.38 -2.13
CA LEU A 115 -9.56 1.15 -2.92
C LEU A 115 -8.24 0.37 -2.97
N LEU A 116 -7.09 1.04 -2.83
CA LEU A 116 -5.78 0.39 -2.87
C LEU A 116 -5.51 -0.51 -1.65
N SER A 117 -6.05 -0.15 -0.48
CA SER A 117 -5.99 -0.97 0.73
C SER A 117 -7.25 -1.82 0.96
N SER A 118 -8.21 -1.78 0.03
CA SER A 118 -9.47 -2.53 0.15
C SER A 118 -9.24 -4.04 0.14
N ASN A 119 -10.24 -4.80 0.59
CA ASN A 119 -10.21 -6.26 0.60
C ASN A 119 -9.90 -6.89 -0.77
N TYR A 120 -10.24 -6.22 -1.87
CA TYR A 120 -9.93 -6.68 -3.22
C TYR A 120 -8.43 -6.66 -3.54
N ALA A 121 -7.69 -5.71 -2.96
CA ALA A 121 -6.25 -5.57 -3.17
C ALA A 121 -5.42 -6.31 -2.10
N THR A 122 -6.02 -6.81 -1.03
CA THR A 122 -5.31 -7.34 0.15
C THR A 122 -4.27 -8.40 -0.23
N VAL A 123 -4.64 -9.39 -1.06
CA VAL A 123 -3.72 -10.48 -1.42
C VAL A 123 -2.56 -9.95 -2.28
N VAL A 124 -2.85 -9.06 -3.25
CA VAL A 124 -1.82 -8.43 -4.09
C VAL A 124 -0.87 -7.59 -3.23
N ASN A 125 -1.41 -6.82 -2.28
CA ASN A 125 -0.63 -6.00 -1.35
C ASN A 125 0.27 -6.86 -0.45
N GLN A 126 -0.22 -8.00 0.02
CA GLN A 126 0.57 -8.96 0.81
C GLN A 126 1.71 -9.57 -0.01
N ILE A 127 1.41 -10.06 -1.23
CA ILE A 127 2.43 -10.63 -2.13
C ILE A 127 3.51 -9.57 -2.43
N SER A 128 3.09 -8.33 -2.70
CA SER A 128 3.98 -7.22 -3.03
C SER A 128 4.60 -6.54 -1.82
N LYS A 129 4.28 -6.95 -0.59
CA LYS A 129 4.74 -6.32 0.66
C LYS A 129 4.50 -4.80 0.68
N ILE A 130 3.34 -4.36 0.20
CA ILE A 130 2.96 -2.95 0.23
C ILE A 130 2.49 -2.60 1.64
N HIS A 131 3.14 -1.60 2.23
CA HIS A 131 2.77 -1.07 3.54
C HIS A 131 2.06 0.27 3.34
N PHE A 132 0.96 0.48 4.06
CA PHE A 132 0.18 1.71 3.97
C PHE A 132 0.50 2.63 5.15
N LYS A 133 0.84 3.88 4.82
CA LYS A 133 1.12 4.92 5.80
C LYS A 133 0.92 6.29 5.15
N PRO A 134 0.23 7.23 5.83
CA PRO A 134 0.10 8.59 5.31
C PRO A 134 1.46 9.20 4.97
N PHE A 135 1.51 9.97 3.88
CA PHE A 135 2.73 10.64 3.46
C PHE A 135 3.25 11.57 4.55
N MET A 136 4.53 11.50 4.77
CA MET A 136 5.27 12.39 5.66
C MET A 136 6.22 13.24 4.83
N ASP A 137 6.20 14.56 5.03
CA ASP A 137 7.29 15.43 4.59
C ASP A 137 8.58 15.13 5.37
N ALA A 138 9.69 15.72 4.94
CA ALA A 138 10.99 15.45 5.55
C ALA A 138 11.04 15.81 7.04
N GLU A 139 10.28 16.83 7.48
CA GLU A 139 10.24 17.21 8.89
C GLU A 139 9.54 16.16 9.75
N ARG A 140 8.36 15.73 9.33
CA ARG A 140 7.58 14.67 10.03
C ARG A 140 8.32 13.35 10.03
N TYR A 141 8.99 13.02 8.92
CA TYR A 141 9.76 11.79 8.81
C TYR A 141 10.98 11.80 9.73
N ALA A 142 11.71 12.93 9.84
CA ALA A 142 12.80 13.08 10.81
C ALA A 142 12.32 12.91 12.26
N ASN A 143 11.17 13.55 12.59
CA ASN A 143 10.56 13.42 13.91
C ASN A 143 10.06 11.99 14.21
N TYR A 144 9.56 11.29 13.21
CA TYR A 144 9.21 9.88 13.33
C TYR A 144 10.45 9.04 13.70
N HIS A 145 11.56 9.19 12.99
CA HIS A 145 12.78 8.42 13.25
C HIS A 145 13.42 8.75 14.58
N ILE A 146 13.50 10.00 14.98
CA ILE A 146 14.06 10.36 16.28
C ILE A 146 13.21 9.77 17.42
N ASN A 147 11.89 9.78 17.31
CA ASN A 147 11.00 9.17 18.30
C ASN A 147 11.20 7.65 18.40
N GLU A 148 11.41 6.95 17.27
CA GLU A 148 11.72 5.52 17.27
C GLU A 148 13.07 5.23 17.93
N ILE A 149 14.10 6.05 17.67
CA ILE A 149 15.41 5.92 18.31
C ILE A 149 15.29 6.13 19.81
N ILE A 150 14.56 7.15 20.25
CA ILE A 150 14.32 7.44 21.68
C ILE A 150 13.61 6.27 22.35
N ARG A 151 12.53 5.78 21.75
CA ARG A 151 11.73 4.68 22.28
C ARG A 151 12.56 3.39 22.42
N THR A 152 13.33 3.06 21.40
CA THR A 152 14.14 1.82 21.38
C THR A 152 15.40 1.91 22.24
N GLY A 153 15.95 3.11 22.39
CA GLY A 153 17.16 3.38 23.19
C GLY A 153 16.92 3.68 24.65
N ASN A 154 15.66 3.66 25.14
CA ASN A 154 15.28 4.10 26.49
C ASN A 154 15.82 5.50 26.82
N MET A 155 15.78 6.39 25.82
CA MET A 155 16.23 7.78 25.93
C MET A 155 15.07 8.66 26.39
N THR A 156 15.38 9.81 26.95
CA THR A 156 14.38 10.81 27.35
C THR A 156 14.73 12.17 26.77
N ASN A 157 13.72 13.03 26.66
CA ASN A 157 13.86 14.44 26.31
C ASN A 157 14.71 14.67 25.05
N ALA A 158 14.08 14.59 23.87
CA ALA A 158 14.74 15.00 22.63
C ALA A 158 14.47 16.47 22.35
N TRP A 159 15.52 17.22 22.11
CA TRP A 159 15.44 18.60 21.66
C TRP A 159 16.08 18.74 20.28
N PHE A 160 15.33 19.33 19.34
CA PHE A 160 15.92 19.75 18.07
C PHE A 160 16.96 20.84 18.32
N ILE A 161 18.10 20.72 17.71
CA ILE A 161 19.22 21.68 17.84
C ILE A 161 19.38 22.49 16.57
N GLU A 162 19.61 21.82 15.43
CA GLU A 162 19.91 22.50 14.18
C GLU A 162 19.64 21.62 12.96
N ASN A 163 19.48 22.28 11.80
CA ASN A 163 19.58 21.63 10.51
C ASN A 163 21.01 21.78 9.98
N ARG A 164 21.54 20.71 9.40
CA ARG A 164 22.82 20.72 8.69
C ARG A 164 22.62 20.38 7.21
N PRO A 165 23.52 20.79 6.32
CA PRO A 165 23.53 20.28 4.96
C PRO A 165 23.58 18.74 4.95
N PHE A 166 23.00 18.12 3.95
CA PHE A 166 23.07 16.67 3.81
C PHE A 166 24.53 16.21 3.76
N PRO A 167 24.94 15.25 4.59
CA PRO A 167 26.36 14.94 4.83
C PRO A 167 26.96 14.07 3.72
N SER A 168 26.77 14.45 2.46
CA SER A 168 27.36 13.78 1.31
C SER A 168 28.07 14.78 0.42
N LYS A 169 29.38 14.60 0.25
CA LYS A 169 30.19 15.42 -0.63
C LYS A 169 29.72 15.28 -2.08
N GLY A 170 29.33 16.38 -2.72
CA GLY A 170 28.88 16.40 -4.10
C GLY A 170 27.40 15.99 -4.32
N PHE A 171 26.60 15.84 -3.27
CA PHE A 171 25.15 15.65 -3.44
C PHE A 171 24.54 16.87 -4.13
N ASN A 172 23.81 16.61 -5.23
CA ASN A 172 23.10 17.63 -5.99
C ASN A 172 21.62 17.23 -6.07
N ARG A 173 20.77 17.95 -5.37
CA ARG A 173 19.31 17.69 -5.30
C ARG A 173 18.67 17.67 -6.68
N LYS A 174 19.05 18.59 -7.57
CA LYS A 174 18.46 18.66 -8.92
C LYS A 174 18.80 17.41 -9.74
N GLU A 175 20.06 16.99 -9.74
CA GLU A 175 20.49 15.78 -10.45
C GLU A 175 19.84 14.53 -9.87
N ALA A 176 19.71 14.46 -8.55
CA ALA A 176 19.04 13.35 -7.87
C ALA A 176 17.54 13.29 -8.25
N LEU A 177 16.86 14.43 -8.30
CA LEU A 177 15.45 14.50 -8.72
C LEU A 177 15.30 14.13 -10.20
N ASP A 178 16.14 14.66 -11.09
CA ASP A 178 16.12 14.33 -12.52
C ASP A 178 16.36 12.83 -12.76
N GLY A 179 17.29 12.24 -12.01
CA GLY A 179 17.54 10.79 -12.03
C GLY A 179 16.34 9.97 -11.57
N PHE A 180 15.70 10.40 -10.47
CA PHE A 180 14.50 9.77 -9.94
C PHE A 180 13.34 9.83 -10.94
N VAL A 181 13.08 11.00 -11.55
CA VAL A 181 12.04 11.16 -12.57
C VAL A 181 12.27 10.24 -13.76
N LYS A 182 13.51 10.20 -14.29
CA LYS A 182 13.86 9.30 -15.41
C LYS A 182 13.64 7.84 -15.06
N TYR A 183 14.01 7.42 -13.86
CA TYR A 183 13.80 6.06 -13.39
C TYR A 183 12.31 5.72 -13.28
N GLN A 184 11.50 6.60 -12.73
CA GLN A 184 10.05 6.41 -12.64
C GLN A 184 9.37 6.36 -14.02
N GLN A 185 9.83 7.17 -14.98
CA GLN A 185 9.36 7.12 -16.37
C GLN A 185 9.71 5.78 -17.04
N TYR A 186 10.93 5.30 -16.84
CA TYR A 186 11.35 3.98 -17.32
C TYR A 186 10.48 2.86 -16.73
N LEU A 187 10.27 2.86 -15.41
CA LEU A 187 9.41 1.88 -14.76
C LEU A 187 7.99 1.90 -15.34
N ALA A 188 7.41 3.09 -15.53
CA ALA A 188 6.07 3.23 -16.11
C ALA A 188 5.97 2.61 -17.53
N GLN A 189 6.98 2.79 -18.35
CA GLN A 189 7.06 2.17 -19.68
C GLN A 189 7.13 0.65 -19.60
N VAL A 190 7.98 0.12 -18.72
CA VAL A 190 8.19 -1.34 -18.59
C VAL A 190 6.97 -2.04 -17.97
N THR A 191 6.28 -1.38 -17.03
CA THR A 191 5.13 -1.96 -16.33
C THR A 191 3.80 -1.70 -17.02
N GLY A 192 3.76 -0.84 -18.04
CA GLY A 192 2.49 -0.41 -18.66
C GLY A 192 1.61 0.41 -17.71
N ASP A 193 2.22 1.16 -16.79
CA ASP A 193 1.52 1.94 -15.78
C ASP A 193 0.65 3.04 -16.41
N ALA A 194 -0.66 2.90 -16.29
CA ALA A 194 -1.67 3.81 -16.83
C ALA A 194 -2.01 4.98 -15.90
N SER A 195 -1.32 5.15 -14.78
CA SER A 195 -1.56 6.27 -13.86
C SER A 195 -1.23 7.61 -14.52
N ILE A 196 -2.02 8.63 -14.17
CA ILE A 196 -1.96 9.97 -14.77
C ILE A 196 -1.60 11.03 -13.72
N ASN A 197 -1.28 12.25 -14.19
CA ASN A 197 -0.99 13.40 -13.33
C ASN A 197 0.10 13.13 -12.30
N LYS A 198 1.20 12.47 -12.74
CA LYS A 198 2.35 12.17 -11.87
C LYS A 198 3.05 13.44 -11.45
N MET A 199 3.29 13.55 -10.16
CA MET A 199 4.14 14.58 -9.56
C MET A 199 5.21 13.90 -8.72
N TYR A 200 6.41 14.46 -8.78
CA TYR A 200 7.58 13.91 -8.11
C TYR A 200 8.08 14.84 -7.02
N TYR A 201 8.47 14.25 -5.93
CA TYR A 201 8.99 14.94 -4.76
C TYR A 201 10.32 14.29 -4.37
N LEU A 202 11.30 15.11 -4.03
CA LEU A 202 12.57 14.70 -3.45
C LEU A 202 13.02 15.76 -2.48
N GLU A 203 13.33 15.38 -1.25
CA GLU A 203 13.87 16.25 -0.23
C GLU A 203 14.94 15.51 0.57
N GLU A 204 16.07 16.16 0.72
CA GLU A 204 17.13 15.75 1.64
C GLU A 204 16.92 16.42 3.00
N SER A 205 17.30 15.74 4.06
CA SER A 205 17.25 16.26 5.42
C SER A 205 18.47 15.79 6.21
N CYS A 206 18.99 16.66 7.03
CA CYS A 206 19.98 16.32 8.06
C CYS A 206 19.68 17.15 9.31
N LYS A 207 19.16 16.49 10.34
CA LYS A 207 18.74 17.14 11.59
C LYS A 207 19.53 16.62 12.76
N VAL A 208 19.91 17.54 13.64
CA VAL A 208 20.65 17.23 14.87
C VAL A 208 19.74 17.44 16.08
N TYR A 209 19.70 16.45 16.94
CA TYR A 209 18.95 16.45 18.18
C TYR A 209 19.89 16.21 19.37
N GLU A 210 19.53 16.75 20.52
CA GLU A 210 20.15 16.42 21.81
C GLU A 210 19.17 15.56 22.62
N VAL A 211 19.66 14.49 23.23
CA VAL A 211 18.85 13.59 24.04
C VAL A 211 19.55 13.27 25.35
N ASP A 212 18.78 12.96 26.38
CA ASP A 212 19.30 12.54 27.67
C ASP A 212 19.25 11.01 27.80
N VAL A 213 20.34 10.42 28.28
CA VAL A 213 20.43 9.01 28.68
C VAL A 213 20.98 8.97 30.10
N GLY A 214 20.08 9.00 31.08
CA GLY A 214 20.46 9.17 32.48
C GLY A 214 21.12 10.53 32.71
N GLN A 215 22.40 10.51 33.08
CA GLN A 215 23.20 11.74 33.29
C GLN A 215 24.04 12.16 32.06
N ILE A 216 23.98 11.39 30.98
CA ILE A 216 24.78 11.61 29.77
C ILE A 216 23.93 12.33 28.74
N LYS A 217 24.50 13.36 28.11
CA LYS A 217 23.92 14.03 26.95
C LYS A 217 24.50 13.48 25.68
N LEU A 218 23.63 13.00 24.78
CA LEU A 218 24.03 12.53 23.47
C LEU A 218 23.54 13.50 22.39
N ARG A 219 24.27 13.55 21.28
CA ARG A 219 23.84 14.16 20.01
C ARG A 219 23.45 13.05 19.05
N ILE A 220 22.28 13.20 18.45
CA ILE A 220 21.78 12.28 17.42
C ILE A 220 21.60 13.10 16.14
N THR A 221 22.28 12.67 15.09
CA THR A 221 22.04 13.19 13.74
C THR A 221 21.24 12.18 12.95
N VAL A 222 20.18 12.63 12.28
CA VAL A 222 19.37 11.81 11.36
C VAL A 222 19.44 12.45 9.99
N ALA A 223 19.99 11.75 9.01
CA ALA A 223 20.14 12.22 7.63
C ALA A 223 19.53 11.21 6.65
N PHE A 224 18.72 11.69 5.71
CA PHE A 224 18.05 10.86 4.71
C PHE A 224 17.68 11.67 3.46
N ILE A 225 17.34 10.94 2.39
CA ILE A 225 16.72 11.48 1.18
C ILE A 225 15.35 10.84 1.08
N LEU A 226 14.30 11.66 1.10
CA LEU A 226 12.92 11.24 0.95
C LEU A 226 12.47 11.46 -0.49
N LYS A 227 11.89 10.44 -1.09
CA LYS A 227 11.34 10.45 -2.45
C LYS A 227 9.87 10.09 -2.41
N ALA A 228 9.08 10.75 -3.24
CA ALA A 228 7.69 10.37 -3.41
C ALA A 228 7.19 10.64 -4.83
N THR A 229 6.25 9.82 -5.26
CA THR A 229 5.51 9.98 -6.50
C THR A 229 4.04 10.04 -6.16
N ARG A 230 3.40 11.18 -6.41
CA ARG A 230 1.95 11.32 -6.39
C ARG A 230 1.40 11.03 -7.79
N TYR A 231 0.37 10.21 -7.87
CA TYR A 231 -0.30 9.89 -9.12
C TYR A 231 -1.81 9.72 -8.92
N GLN A 232 -2.57 9.85 -9.98
CA GLN A 232 -3.99 9.53 -9.98
C GLN A 232 -4.23 8.23 -10.73
N LEU A 233 -5.07 7.39 -10.16
CA LEU A 233 -5.55 6.21 -10.84
C LEU A 233 -6.59 6.63 -11.92
N PRO A 234 -6.60 5.97 -13.10
CA PRO A 234 -7.62 6.19 -14.09
C PRO A 234 -9.00 5.94 -13.49
N ASN A 235 -9.99 6.75 -13.87
CA ASN A 235 -11.38 6.66 -13.37
C ASN A 235 -12.10 5.33 -13.65
N MET A 236 -11.40 4.30 -14.11
CA MET A 236 -11.99 2.97 -14.32
C MET A 236 -12.61 2.37 -13.05
N PHE A 237 -12.15 2.81 -11.87
CA PHE A 237 -12.74 2.40 -10.59
C PHE A 237 -13.93 3.27 -10.14
N ALA A 238 -14.18 4.40 -10.78
CA ALA A 238 -15.36 5.24 -10.50
C ALA A 238 -16.62 4.73 -11.21
N MET A 239 -16.51 3.78 -12.13
CA MET A 239 -17.64 3.20 -12.85
C MET A 239 -17.88 1.76 -12.40
N GLY A 240 -18.60 1.59 -11.32
CA GLY A 240 -19.45 0.41 -11.13
C GLY A 240 -20.53 0.41 -12.20
N GLY A 241 -20.18 0.03 -13.42
CA GLY A 241 -21.10 0.10 -14.54
C GLY A 241 -20.36 -0.20 -15.84
N PHE A 242 -20.52 -1.40 -16.32
CA PHE A 242 -20.22 -1.84 -17.67
C PHE A 242 -21.01 -0.94 -18.64
N MET A 243 -20.36 -0.01 -19.30
CA MET A 243 -20.72 0.70 -20.55
C MET A 243 -20.21 2.14 -20.53
N GLY A 244 -19.20 2.43 -21.28
CA GLY A 244 -18.73 3.80 -21.47
C GLY A 244 -17.40 3.90 -22.22
N GLY A 245 -17.23 3.10 -23.26
CA GLY A 245 -16.22 3.40 -24.26
C GLY A 245 -16.59 4.66 -25.03
N LEU A 246 -15.56 5.41 -25.41
CA LEU A 246 -15.60 6.56 -26.31
C LEU A 246 -16.12 7.87 -25.70
N PHE A 247 -15.18 8.71 -25.37
CA PHE A 247 -15.09 10.16 -25.60
C PHE A 247 -14.31 10.84 -24.46
N GLY A 248 -13.21 11.43 -24.84
CA GLY A 248 -12.55 12.47 -24.08
C GLY A 248 -11.06 12.27 -23.81
N GLN A 249 -10.23 12.31 -24.83
CA GLN A 249 -8.82 12.69 -24.64
C GLN A 249 -8.78 14.12 -24.07
N ARG A 250 -8.75 14.22 -22.73
CA ARG A 250 -8.27 15.45 -22.10
C ARG A 250 -6.74 15.39 -22.11
N ARG A 251 -6.13 16.35 -22.81
CA ARG A 251 -4.70 16.60 -22.77
C ARG A 251 -4.23 16.62 -21.30
N PRO A 252 -3.08 16.01 -20.99
CA PRO A 252 -2.50 16.13 -19.66
C PRO A 252 -2.24 17.62 -19.38
N GLN A 253 -2.93 18.16 -18.39
CA GLN A 253 -2.57 19.45 -17.82
C GLN A 253 -1.28 19.24 -17.04
N THR A 254 -0.17 19.70 -17.60
CA THR A 254 1.06 19.91 -16.86
C THR A 254 0.79 21.01 -15.83
N SER A 255 0.51 20.63 -14.60
CA SER A 255 0.39 21.59 -13.51
C SER A 255 1.80 22.10 -13.15
N ASN A 256 2.21 23.17 -13.81
CA ASN A 256 3.34 23.99 -13.37
C ASN A 256 2.93 24.68 -12.07
N GLY A 257 3.66 24.44 -10.99
CA GLY A 257 3.72 25.36 -9.85
C GLY A 257 3.27 24.85 -8.49
N ALA A 258 3.66 23.64 -8.08
CA ALA A 258 3.70 23.36 -6.64
C ALA A 258 5.04 23.86 -6.06
N ALA A 259 4.99 24.55 -4.94
CA ALA A 259 6.20 24.96 -4.22
C ALA A 259 7.07 23.72 -3.92
N PRO A 260 8.42 23.83 -3.95
CA PRO A 260 9.30 22.75 -3.57
C PRO A 260 8.94 22.27 -2.16
N GLY A 261 8.66 20.96 -2.00
CA GLY A 261 8.37 20.37 -0.69
C GLY A 261 6.90 20.11 -0.36
N THR A 262 5.95 20.40 -1.25
CA THR A 262 4.53 20.04 -1.05
C THR A 262 3.92 19.47 -2.31
N PHE A 263 3.01 18.51 -2.15
CA PHE A 263 2.19 18.03 -3.28
C PHE A 263 0.99 18.95 -3.60
N GLY A 264 0.85 20.08 -2.88
CA GLY A 264 -0.36 20.90 -2.94
C GLY A 264 -1.62 20.11 -2.50
N ASP A 265 -2.81 20.59 -2.92
CA ASP A 265 -4.05 19.85 -2.66
C ASP A 265 -4.04 18.49 -3.35
N ILE A 266 -4.24 17.43 -2.56
CA ILE A 266 -4.26 16.06 -3.05
C ILE A 266 -5.67 15.78 -3.60
N PRO A 267 -5.82 15.59 -4.92
CA PRO A 267 -7.12 15.32 -5.51
C PRO A 267 -7.67 13.95 -5.07
N ASN A 268 -8.99 13.79 -5.15
CA ASN A 268 -9.61 12.47 -4.96
C ASN A 268 -9.07 11.47 -6.00
N ASN A 269 -8.95 10.21 -5.62
CA ASN A 269 -8.33 9.11 -6.37
C ASN A 269 -6.81 9.27 -6.60
N ALA A 270 -6.14 10.15 -5.86
CA ALA A 270 -4.70 10.21 -5.85
C ALA A 270 -4.12 9.27 -4.78
N ALA A 271 -3.02 8.63 -5.13
CA ALA A 271 -2.18 7.89 -4.20
C ALA A 271 -0.78 8.50 -4.19
N ILE A 272 -0.06 8.30 -3.10
CA ILE A 272 1.34 8.71 -2.99
C ILE A 272 2.17 7.49 -2.61
N GLU A 273 3.04 7.07 -3.53
CA GLU A 273 4.09 6.13 -3.22
C GLU A 273 5.30 6.91 -2.71
N TRP A 274 5.79 6.59 -1.52
CA TRP A 274 6.90 7.30 -0.93
C TRP A 274 7.87 6.38 -0.21
N ALA A 275 9.15 6.75 -0.24
CA ALA A 275 10.23 5.97 0.35
C ALA A 275 11.40 6.87 0.74
N SER A 276 12.20 6.43 1.71
CA SER A 276 13.54 6.96 1.91
C SER A 276 14.58 6.06 1.22
N ASP A 277 15.61 6.63 0.62
CA ASP A 277 16.73 5.84 0.04
C ASP A 277 17.60 5.18 1.09
N GLY A 278 17.34 5.47 2.34
CA GLY A 278 18.04 5.00 3.51
C GLY A 278 18.16 6.11 4.55
N VAL A 279 18.30 5.71 5.79
CA VAL A 279 18.48 6.63 6.92
C VAL A 279 19.87 6.43 7.50
N PHE A 280 20.67 7.48 7.46
CA PHE A 280 21.96 7.56 8.13
C PHE A 280 21.77 8.17 9.51
N THR A 281 22.34 7.56 10.51
CA THR A 281 22.26 8.06 11.87
C THR A 281 23.65 8.11 12.50
N MET A 282 23.95 9.19 13.19
CA MET A 282 25.09 9.30 14.07
C MET A 282 24.58 9.49 15.50
N ILE A 283 25.11 8.72 16.42
CA ILE A 283 24.88 8.87 17.86
C ILE A 283 26.25 9.03 18.52
N CYS A 284 26.46 10.08 19.28
CA CYS A 284 27.72 10.33 19.96
C CYS A 284 27.52 11.12 21.26
N PRO A 285 28.47 11.06 22.22
CA PRO A 285 28.52 12.01 23.31
C PRO A 285 28.55 13.44 22.81
N LYS A 286 27.83 14.36 23.49
CA LYS A 286 27.71 15.76 23.09
C LYS A 286 29.06 16.43 22.86
N GLU A 287 30.03 16.15 23.73
CA GLU A 287 31.36 16.76 23.73
C GLU A 287 32.21 16.31 22.54
N ARG A 288 31.82 15.21 21.89
CA ARG A 288 32.55 14.66 20.76
C ARG A 288 31.93 15.01 19.41
N PHE A 289 30.78 15.63 19.42
CA PHE A 289 29.96 15.82 18.23
C PHE A 289 30.76 16.48 17.06
N ASP A 290 31.39 17.60 17.32
CA ASP A 290 32.12 18.34 16.27
C ASP A 290 33.36 17.58 15.78
N GLN A 291 34.02 16.82 16.67
CA GLN A 291 35.17 15.99 16.32
C GLN A 291 34.81 14.79 15.46
N ASP A 292 33.66 14.18 15.71
CA ASP A 292 33.23 12.93 15.04
C ASP A 292 32.31 13.21 13.83
N TYR A 293 31.85 14.46 13.65
CA TYR A 293 30.97 14.83 12.54
C TYR A 293 31.65 14.70 11.17
N ASP A 294 32.94 15.00 11.06
CA ASP A 294 33.68 14.84 9.79
C ASP A 294 33.79 13.37 9.39
N ASP A 295 33.98 12.46 10.37
CA ASP A 295 33.95 11.02 10.14
C ASP A 295 32.55 10.56 9.69
N PHE A 296 31.48 11.17 10.23
CA PHE A 296 30.10 10.91 9.77
C PHE A 296 29.87 11.37 8.33
N VAL A 297 30.37 12.56 7.96
CA VAL A 297 30.31 13.03 6.56
C VAL A 297 31.09 12.09 5.64
N GLN A 298 32.25 11.59 6.09
CA GLN A 298 33.03 10.61 5.34
C GLN A 298 32.28 9.28 5.20
N PHE A 299 31.67 8.79 6.29
CA PHE A 299 30.82 7.60 6.29
C PHE A 299 29.72 7.69 5.24
N VAL A 300 28.90 8.76 5.28
CA VAL A 300 27.78 8.93 4.35
C VAL A 300 28.27 9.12 2.91
N SER A 301 29.33 9.90 2.68
CA SER A 301 29.85 10.19 1.34
C SER A 301 30.46 8.97 0.66
N SER A 302 31.10 8.09 1.41
CA SER A 302 31.77 6.90 0.89
C SER A 302 30.92 5.63 0.99
N PHE A 303 29.74 5.68 1.60
CA PHE A 303 28.88 4.50 1.76
C PHE A 303 28.39 3.98 0.41
N ARG A 304 28.57 2.69 0.18
CA ARG A 304 28.14 2.00 -1.04
C ARG A 304 27.50 0.68 -0.64
N ILE A 305 26.25 0.50 -1.07
CA ILE A 305 25.54 -0.79 -0.95
C ILE A 305 26.25 -1.79 -1.86
N ASP A 306 26.44 -3.01 -1.35
CA ASP A 306 27.07 -4.07 -2.14
C ASP A 306 26.19 -4.46 -3.34
N PRO A 307 26.76 -4.69 -4.53
CA PRO A 307 26.01 -5.14 -5.69
C PRO A 307 25.16 -6.40 -5.46
N TYR A 308 25.60 -7.29 -4.57
CA TYR A 308 24.81 -8.45 -4.17
C TYR A 308 23.44 -8.06 -3.60
N VAL A 309 23.38 -7.10 -2.67
CA VAL A 309 22.13 -6.63 -2.07
C VAL A 309 21.22 -6.00 -3.12
N THR A 310 21.80 -5.20 -4.02
CA THR A 310 21.05 -4.58 -5.12
C THR A 310 20.45 -5.64 -6.05
N GLN A 311 21.25 -6.63 -6.43
CA GLN A 311 20.78 -7.71 -7.31
C GLN A 311 19.73 -8.57 -6.64
N GLU A 312 19.89 -8.88 -5.36
CA GLU A 312 18.92 -9.69 -4.63
C GLU A 312 17.59 -8.96 -4.42
N ASN A 313 17.63 -7.66 -4.15
CA ASN A 313 16.41 -6.85 -4.13
C ASN A 313 15.67 -6.90 -5.47
N LEU A 314 16.38 -6.80 -6.59
CA LEU A 314 15.79 -6.93 -7.93
C LEU A 314 15.20 -8.33 -8.19
N ASN A 315 15.90 -9.37 -7.75
CA ASN A 315 15.44 -10.76 -7.88
C ASN A 315 14.12 -10.97 -7.12
N ILE A 316 14.07 -10.53 -5.88
CA ILE A 316 12.87 -10.64 -5.03
C ILE A 316 11.71 -9.80 -5.60
N GLN A 317 11.96 -8.57 -6.05
CA GLN A 317 10.94 -7.74 -6.70
C GLN A 317 10.39 -8.39 -7.97
N ASN A 318 11.26 -8.98 -8.80
CA ASN A 318 10.84 -9.71 -9.99
C ASN A 318 10.00 -10.95 -9.64
N GLN A 319 10.36 -11.66 -8.55
CA GLN A 319 9.56 -12.77 -8.07
C GLN A 319 8.18 -12.31 -7.59
N MET A 320 8.11 -11.25 -6.78
CA MET A 320 6.84 -10.65 -6.36
C MET A 320 5.94 -10.27 -7.55
N ARG A 321 6.50 -9.66 -8.60
CA ARG A 321 5.76 -9.33 -9.83
C ARG A 321 5.19 -10.57 -10.52
N ARG A 322 5.98 -11.66 -10.63
CA ARG A 322 5.51 -12.94 -11.17
C ARG A 322 4.38 -13.52 -10.34
N ASP A 323 4.51 -13.48 -9.01
CA ASP A 323 3.51 -14.02 -8.10
C ASP A 323 2.19 -13.23 -8.17
N VAL A 324 2.25 -11.89 -8.28
CA VAL A 324 1.08 -11.04 -8.54
C VAL A 324 0.44 -11.38 -9.89
N ALA A 325 1.24 -11.52 -10.95
CA ALA A 325 0.73 -11.87 -12.27
C ALA A 325 0.04 -13.24 -12.27
N ASN A 326 0.65 -14.24 -11.65
CA ASN A 326 0.09 -15.58 -11.50
C ASN A 326 -1.22 -15.58 -10.69
N TYR A 327 -1.26 -14.83 -9.58
CA TYR A 327 -2.47 -14.66 -8.78
C TYR A 327 -3.59 -13.99 -9.59
N THR A 328 -3.28 -12.90 -10.29
CA THR A 328 -4.24 -12.17 -11.13
C THR A 328 -4.79 -13.07 -12.24
N GLN A 329 -3.94 -13.83 -12.92
CA GLN A 329 -4.35 -14.75 -13.98
C GLN A 329 -5.27 -15.86 -13.44
N LYS A 330 -4.94 -16.46 -12.29
CA LYS A 330 -5.80 -17.44 -11.62
C LYS A 330 -7.16 -16.85 -11.24
N ASN A 331 -7.16 -15.61 -10.74
CA ASN A 331 -8.39 -14.94 -10.33
C ASN A 331 -9.31 -14.63 -11.53
N ILE A 332 -8.71 -14.16 -12.64
CA ILE A 332 -9.44 -13.96 -13.91
C ILE A 332 -10.03 -15.29 -14.42
N ALA A 333 -9.24 -16.37 -14.41
CA ALA A 333 -9.71 -17.69 -14.83
C ALA A 333 -10.87 -18.17 -13.96
N GLN A 334 -10.79 -17.98 -12.64
CA GLN A 334 -11.88 -18.32 -11.70
C GLN A 334 -13.14 -17.48 -11.94
N GLN A 335 -12.99 -16.18 -12.15
CA GLN A 335 -14.13 -15.30 -12.47
C GLN A 335 -14.79 -15.70 -13.79
N ASN A 336 -14.01 -16.03 -14.82
CA ASN A 336 -14.53 -16.50 -16.10
C ASN A 336 -15.28 -17.84 -15.93
N ALA A 337 -14.75 -18.77 -15.15
CA ALA A 337 -15.42 -20.04 -14.87
C ALA A 337 -16.74 -19.80 -14.11
N ASN A 338 -16.76 -18.93 -13.10
CA ASN A 338 -17.96 -18.56 -12.37
C ASN A 338 -19.01 -17.90 -13.28
N PHE A 339 -18.56 -16.99 -14.18
CA PHE A 339 -19.44 -16.36 -15.15
C PHE A 339 -20.06 -17.38 -16.12
N GLN A 340 -19.27 -18.32 -16.64
CA GLN A 340 -19.78 -19.40 -17.49
C GLN A 340 -20.78 -20.29 -16.75
N ALA A 341 -20.49 -20.65 -15.49
CA ALA A 341 -21.41 -21.42 -14.65
C ALA A 341 -22.73 -20.67 -14.43
N MET A 342 -22.68 -19.36 -14.17
CA MET A 342 -23.86 -18.52 -14.01
C MET A 342 -24.67 -18.43 -15.32
N GLN A 343 -24.00 -18.27 -16.49
CA GLN A 343 -24.69 -18.30 -17.78
C GLN A 343 -25.37 -19.64 -18.04
N GLN A 344 -24.70 -20.75 -17.70
CA GLN A 344 -25.27 -22.07 -17.86
C GLN A 344 -26.48 -22.28 -16.92
N ALA A 345 -26.39 -21.84 -15.66
CA ALA A 345 -27.51 -21.88 -14.73
C ALA A 345 -28.70 -21.05 -15.23
N ASN A 346 -28.45 -19.84 -15.76
CA ASN A 346 -29.50 -19.01 -16.33
C ASN A 346 -30.17 -19.66 -17.57
N ARG A 347 -29.39 -20.35 -18.44
CA ARG A 347 -29.94 -21.11 -19.56
C ARG A 347 -30.83 -22.25 -19.07
N SER A 348 -30.34 -23.04 -18.11
CA SER A 348 -31.12 -24.13 -17.53
C SER A 348 -32.40 -23.65 -16.86
N LEU A 349 -32.35 -22.49 -16.19
CA LEU A 349 -33.54 -21.86 -15.62
C LEU A 349 -34.54 -21.44 -16.72
N GLN A 350 -34.04 -20.80 -17.80
CA GLN A 350 -34.90 -20.47 -18.95
C GLN A 350 -35.53 -21.67 -19.59
N GLU A 351 -34.77 -22.74 -19.82
CA GLU A 351 -35.29 -24.03 -20.35
C GLU A 351 -36.38 -24.63 -19.45
N ALA A 352 -36.16 -24.53 -18.10
CA ALA A 352 -37.17 -25.00 -17.14
C ALA A 352 -38.46 -24.16 -17.20
N TYR A 353 -38.35 -22.84 -17.34
CA TYR A 353 -39.52 -21.96 -17.54
C TYR A 353 -40.23 -22.25 -18.87
N ASP A 354 -39.49 -22.44 -19.94
CA ASP A 354 -40.08 -22.75 -21.25
C ASP A 354 -40.79 -24.12 -21.21
N ALA A 355 -40.20 -25.13 -20.57
CA ALA A 355 -40.83 -26.42 -20.38
C ALA A 355 -42.10 -26.34 -19.50
N ALA A 356 -42.05 -25.55 -18.41
CA ALA A 356 -43.22 -25.32 -17.57
C ALA A 356 -44.34 -24.60 -18.32
N ASN A 357 -44.02 -23.59 -19.11
CA ASN A 357 -44.98 -22.91 -19.97
C ASN A 357 -45.61 -23.87 -21.01
N GLN A 358 -44.79 -24.69 -21.68
CA GLN A 358 -45.28 -25.67 -22.64
C GLN A 358 -46.21 -26.66 -21.97
N ALA A 359 -45.84 -27.21 -20.79
CA ALA A 359 -46.71 -28.13 -20.05
C ALA A 359 -48.01 -27.48 -19.58
N TRP A 360 -48.00 -26.16 -19.31
CA TRP A 360 -49.21 -25.41 -18.99
C TRP A 360 -50.10 -25.28 -20.24
N TRP A 361 -49.56 -24.92 -21.40
CA TRP A 361 -50.26 -24.85 -22.67
C TRP A 361 -50.87 -26.21 -23.04
N ASP A 362 -50.11 -27.28 -22.92
CA ASP A 362 -50.61 -28.66 -23.23
C ASP A 362 -51.77 -29.07 -22.33
N ARG A 363 -51.69 -28.74 -21.02
CA ARG A 363 -52.79 -28.96 -20.08
C ARG A 363 -54.03 -28.12 -20.41
N SER A 364 -53.81 -26.86 -20.73
CA SER A 364 -54.91 -25.94 -21.14
C SER A 364 -55.60 -26.41 -22.40
N ASN A 365 -54.85 -26.80 -23.43
CA ASN A 365 -55.39 -27.35 -24.66
C ASN A 365 -56.14 -28.66 -24.43
N ALA A 366 -55.63 -29.58 -23.57
CA ALA A 366 -56.30 -30.83 -23.21
C ALA A 366 -57.60 -30.58 -22.42
N HIS A 367 -57.60 -29.57 -21.53
CA HIS A 367 -58.81 -29.15 -20.83
C HIS A 367 -59.84 -28.56 -21.81
N HIS A 368 -59.44 -27.68 -22.72
CA HIS A 368 -60.27 -27.10 -23.75
C HIS A 368 -60.92 -28.19 -24.63
N ALA A 369 -60.14 -29.17 -25.08
CA ALA A 369 -60.63 -30.34 -25.86
C ALA A 369 -61.67 -31.16 -25.08
N ARG A 370 -61.50 -31.39 -23.77
CA ARG A 370 -62.47 -32.09 -22.91
C ARG A 370 -63.76 -31.29 -22.77
N VAL A 371 -63.67 -29.96 -22.56
CA VAL A 371 -64.82 -29.07 -22.44
C VAL A 371 -65.61 -29.09 -23.74
N MET A 372 -64.96 -29.00 -24.91
CA MET A 372 -65.60 -29.10 -26.20
C MET A 372 -66.25 -30.46 -26.44
N ALA A 373 -65.64 -31.55 -26.00
CA ALA A 373 -66.24 -32.90 -26.10
C ALA A 373 -67.45 -33.11 -25.16
N SER A 374 -67.44 -32.44 -23.97
CA SER A 374 -68.55 -32.58 -22.99
C SER A 374 -69.72 -31.62 -23.22
N SER A 375 -69.55 -30.61 -24.07
CA SER A 375 -70.62 -29.57 -24.37
C SER A 375 -71.73 -30.12 -25.29
N SER A 376 -71.74 -31.36 -25.63
CA SER A 376 -72.86 -31.96 -26.39
C SER A 376 -74.09 -32.32 -25.52
N SER A 377 -74.08 -32.06 -24.22
CA SER A 377 -75.24 -32.32 -23.35
C SER A 377 -75.17 -31.45 -22.08
N THR A 378 -75.83 -30.33 -22.02
CA THR A 378 -76.74 -29.88 -20.97
C THR A 378 -77.08 -28.38 -21.03
N PHE A 379 -78.31 -28.05 -20.75
CA PHE A 379 -78.98 -26.75 -20.62
C PHE A 379 -78.18 -25.72 -19.82
N GLY A 380 -78.14 -24.49 -20.35
CA GLY A 380 -77.94 -23.29 -19.55
C GLY A 380 -77.16 -22.11 -20.19
N GLU A 381 -76.09 -22.37 -20.83
CA GLU A 381 -75.28 -21.31 -21.49
C GLU A 381 -74.90 -21.83 -22.88
N SER A 382 -74.97 -21.00 -23.92
CA SER A 382 -74.53 -21.47 -25.22
C SER A 382 -73.04 -21.78 -25.20
N SER A 383 -72.66 -22.86 -25.90
CA SER A 383 -71.22 -23.25 -25.98
C SER A 383 -70.34 -22.11 -26.48
N SER A 384 -70.92 -21.25 -27.32
CA SER A 384 -70.23 -20.07 -27.85
C SER A 384 -69.96 -18.98 -26.78
N ASP A 385 -70.94 -18.73 -25.91
CA ASP A 385 -70.82 -17.73 -24.85
C ASP A 385 -69.80 -18.17 -23.80
N ARG A 386 -69.78 -19.45 -23.47
CA ARG A 386 -68.82 -20.06 -22.54
C ARG A 386 -67.39 -20.00 -23.11
N ILE A 387 -67.22 -20.29 -24.40
CA ILE A 387 -65.88 -20.20 -25.05
C ILE A 387 -65.43 -18.75 -25.10
N SER A 388 -66.30 -17.81 -25.46
CA SER A 388 -65.97 -16.38 -25.49
C SER A 388 -65.57 -15.85 -24.09
N ARG A 389 -66.27 -16.28 -23.06
CA ARG A 389 -65.92 -15.95 -21.66
C ARG A 389 -64.56 -16.49 -21.29
N MET A 390 -64.32 -17.82 -21.49
CA MET A 390 -63.04 -18.45 -21.16
C MET A 390 -61.86 -17.84 -21.94
N GLN A 391 -62.05 -17.45 -23.23
CA GLN A 391 -61.03 -16.75 -23.98
C GLN A 391 -60.75 -15.38 -23.38
N SER A 392 -61.79 -14.63 -23.03
CA SER A 392 -61.69 -13.31 -22.41
C SER A 392 -61.00 -13.41 -21.04
N GLU A 393 -61.33 -14.41 -20.23
CA GLU A 393 -60.67 -14.69 -18.94
C GLU A 393 -59.18 -15.02 -19.12
N ALA A 394 -58.83 -15.87 -20.08
CA ALA A 394 -57.46 -16.24 -20.39
C ALA A 394 -56.61 -15.03 -20.87
N ILE A 395 -57.17 -14.17 -21.71
CA ILE A 395 -56.52 -12.97 -22.21
C ILE A 395 -56.26 -11.94 -21.09
N ARG A 396 -57.21 -11.85 -20.14
CA ARG A 396 -57.10 -10.90 -19.01
C ARG A 396 -56.37 -11.49 -17.80
N GLY A 397 -56.04 -12.78 -17.81
CA GLY A 397 -55.37 -13.46 -16.69
C GLY A 397 -56.26 -13.55 -15.44
N VAL A 398 -57.57 -13.77 -15.62
CA VAL A 398 -58.52 -13.87 -14.51
C VAL A 398 -59.36 -15.12 -14.59
N ASN A 399 -59.91 -15.55 -13.46
CA ASN A 399 -60.93 -16.56 -13.30
C ASN A 399 -62.20 -15.90 -12.77
N THR A 400 -63.37 -16.23 -13.29
CA THR A 400 -64.65 -15.77 -12.77
C THR A 400 -65.18 -16.70 -11.72
N TYR A 401 -65.55 -16.17 -10.57
CA TYR A 401 -66.15 -16.88 -9.44
C TYR A 401 -67.56 -16.34 -9.19
N MET A 402 -68.48 -17.21 -8.84
CA MET A 402 -69.85 -16.90 -8.53
C MET A 402 -70.07 -16.88 -7.03
N ARG A 403 -70.71 -15.80 -6.53
CA ARG A 403 -71.19 -15.68 -5.14
C ARG A 403 -72.53 -16.39 -4.99
N GLU A 404 -72.95 -16.59 -3.74
CA GLU A 404 -74.24 -17.23 -3.45
C GLU A 404 -75.45 -16.44 -3.97
N ASP A 405 -75.32 -15.12 -4.08
CA ASP A 405 -76.39 -14.23 -4.64
C ASP A 405 -76.46 -14.27 -6.18
N GLY A 406 -75.63 -15.09 -6.85
CA GLY A 406 -75.58 -15.22 -8.28
C GLY A 406 -74.74 -14.16 -8.96
N SER A 407 -74.19 -13.16 -8.26
CA SER A 407 -73.25 -12.20 -8.81
C SER A 407 -71.87 -12.84 -9.06
N THR A 408 -71.11 -12.29 -10.01
CA THR A 408 -69.80 -12.81 -10.35
C THR A 408 -68.71 -11.82 -10.04
N VAL A 409 -67.52 -12.33 -9.71
CA VAL A 409 -66.32 -11.55 -9.47
C VAL A 409 -65.13 -12.17 -10.19
N GLU A 410 -64.27 -11.35 -10.76
CA GLU A 410 -63.05 -11.77 -11.43
C GLU A 410 -61.87 -11.73 -10.44
N VAL A 411 -61.10 -12.81 -10.39
CA VAL A 411 -59.93 -12.95 -9.52
C VAL A 411 -58.76 -13.35 -10.40
N SER A 412 -57.56 -12.82 -10.16
CA SER A 412 -56.34 -13.20 -10.90
C SER A 412 -56.11 -14.70 -10.91
N VAL A 413 -55.68 -15.24 -12.03
CA VAL A 413 -55.32 -16.66 -12.19
C VAL A 413 -54.19 -17.11 -11.26
N ASP A 414 -53.47 -16.15 -10.65
CA ASP A 414 -52.40 -16.44 -9.68
C ASP A 414 -52.91 -17.01 -8.36
N TYR A 415 -54.25 -16.96 -8.12
CA TYR A 415 -54.86 -17.48 -6.90
C TYR A 415 -55.72 -18.71 -7.17
N ASP A 416 -55.53 -19.73 -6.33
CA ASP A 416 -56.25 -21.02 -6.45
C ASP A 416 -57.64 -20.99 -5.81
N HIS A 417 -57.85 -20.12 -4.83
CA HIS A 417 -59.08 -20.04 -4.03
C HIS A 417 -59.57 -18.60 -3.91
N ALA A 418 -60.88 -18.45 -3.94
CA ALA A 418 -61.56 -17.17 -3.72
C ALA A 418 -62.70 -17.34 -2.72
N TYR A 419 -62.82 -16.39 -1.79
CA TYR A 419 -63.81 -16.37 -0.72
C TYR A 419 -64.51 -15.01 -0.73
N THR A 420 -65.80 -15.00 -0.29
CA THR A 420 -66.54 -13.75 -0.07
C THR A 420 -67.02 -13.71 1.38
N ASN A 421 -67.23 -12.51 1.89
CA ASN A 421 -67.83 -12.30 3.22
C ASN A 421 -69.23 -11.68 3.04
N LYS A 422 -70.01 -11.59 4.12
CA LYS A 422 -71.37 -10.99 4.13
C LYS A 422 -71.39 -9.52 3.79
N LEU A 423 -70.23 -8.82 3.76
CA LEU A 423 -70.12 -7.44 3.38
C LEU A 423 -69.84 -7.27 1.88
N GLY A 424 -69.61 -8.37 1.14
CA GLY A 424 -69.30 -8.39 -0.27
C GLY A 424 -67.83 -8.26 -0.60
N ASP A 425 -66.94 -8.27 0.39
CA ASP A 425 -65.48 -8.25 0.14
C ASP A 425 -65.07 -9.58 -0.47
N THR A 426 -64.00 -9.56 -1.25
CA THR A 426 -63.41 -10.72 -1.90
C THR A 426 -62.00 -10.96 -1.36
N LEU A 427 -61.66 -12.14 -0.93
CA LEU A 427 -60.34 -12.60 -0.53
C LEU A 427 -59.87 -13.69 -1.52
N ALA A 428 -58.76 -13.44 -2.17
CA ALA A 428 -58.10 -14.41 -3.07
C ALA A 428 -56.82 -14.93 -2.38
N THR A 429 -56.57 -16.24 -2.42
CA THR A 429 -55.45 -16.88 -1.74
C THR A 429 -55.02 -18.19 -2.41
N ASN A 430 -53.77 -18.57 -2.24
CA ASN A 430 -53.23 -19.87 -2.61
C ASN A 430 -53.18 -20.83 -1.40
N SER A 431 -53.67 -20.39 -0.25
CA SER A 431 -53.77 -21.27 0.93
C SER A 431 -54.96 -22.21 0.78
N SER A 432 -54.72 -23.49 1.04
CA SER A 432 -55.78 -24.52 1.10
C SER A 432 -56.62 -24.45 2.38
N PHE A 433 -56.30 -23.57 3.32
CA PHE A 433 -57.06 -23.35 4.55
C PHE A 433 -58.19 -22.36 4.29
N GLU A 434 -59.39 -22.74 4.62
CA GLU A 434 -60.51 -21.81 4.63
C GLU A 434 -60.27 -20.71 5.64
N PRO A 435 -60.42 -19.43 5.23
CA PRO A 435 -60.31 -18.33 6.17
C PRO A 435 -61.38 -18.46 7.23
N GLY A 436 -60.97 -18.40 8.51
CA GLY A 436 -61.92 -18.53 9.63
C GLY A 436 -62.88 -17.32 9.69
N GLY A 437 -64.05 -17.51 10.30
CA GLY A 437 -65.03 -16.47 10.50
C GLY A 437 -66.14 -16.40 9.45
N ASN A 438 -66.48 -15.24 8.91
CA ASN A 438 -67.59 -14.98 8.03
C ASN A 438 -67.25 -15.11 6.52
N TRP A 439 -66.22 -15.89 6.16
CA TRP A 439 -65.83 -16.08 4.77
C TRP A 439 -66.39 -17.39 4.21
N GLU A 440 -66.95 -17.31 3.04
CA GLU A 440 -67.55 -18.41 2.32
C GLU A 440 -66.84 -18.64 0.98
N GLY A 441 -66.54 -19.90 0.64
CA GLY A 441 -65.86 -20.24 -0.58
C GLY A 441 -66.70 -19.97 -1.81
N MET A 442 -66.18 -19.23 -2.79
CA MET A 442 -66.88 -18.99 -4.03
C MET A 442 -66.63 -20.10 -5.05
N ARG A 443 -67.62 -20.40 -5.86
CA ARG A 443 -67.54 -21.42 -6.90
C ARG A 443 -67.04 -20.76 -8.20
N ARG A 444 -66.00 -21.35 -8.81
CA ARG A 444 -65.58 -20.97 -10.15
C ARG A 444 -66.67 -21.38 -11.19
N VAL A 445 -67.02 -20.42 -12.07
CA VAL A 445 -68.06 -20.58 -13.09
C VAL A 445 -67.51 -21.19 -14.37
#